data_824a27040fbae99c46f6bc6ebe4bda78
#
_entry.id   824a27040fbae99c46f6bc6ebe4bda78
#
_cell.length_a   1.000
_cell.length_b   1.000
_cell.length_c   1.000
_cell.angle_alpha   90.00
_cell.angle_beta   90.00
_cell.angle_gamma   90.00
#
_symmetry.space_group_name_H-M   'P 1'
#
loop_
_entity.id
_entity.type
_entity.pdbx_description
1 polymer ?
#
loop_
_entity_poly.entity_id
_entity_poly.type
_entity_poly.pdbx_seq_one_letter_code
_entity_poly.pdbx_strand_id
1 'polypeptide(L)'
;MLAAGVDIVQLRDKGMEAAEELDHLAVLADACARHGKLLAVNDRADVAHAARADVLHLGQGDLPVPAARAILGEDVLIGRSTHAESEAAAAAVQPGVDYFCTGPCWPTPTKPGRPAPGLDLVRYTAALGTDRPWFAIGGIDLANLDQVLDAGARRVVVVRALTEADDPGAAAAELARRVREAADAA
;
A
#
# COMPACT_ATOMS: atom_id res chain seq x y z
N MET A 1 -14.23 -6.10 -5.59
CA MET A 1 -13.15 -5.11 -5.42
C MET A 1 -12.19 -5.10 -6.62
N LEU A 2 -11.51 -6.20 -6.99
CA LEU A 2 -10.56 -6.22 -8.13
C LEU A 2 -11.20 -5.79 -9.45
N ALA A 3 -12.37 -6.34 -9.80
CA ALA A 3 -13.14 -5.92 -10.98
C ALA A 3 -13.61 -4.45 -10.91
N ALA A 4 -13.65 -3.86 -9.72
CA ALA A 4 -14.13 -2.51 -9.48
C ALA A 4 -13.01 -1.45 -9.42
N GLY A 5 -11.76 -1.83 -9.73
CA GLY A 5 -10.68 -0.86 -9.91
C GLY A 5 -9.57 -0.89 -8.87
N VAL A 6 -9.59 -1.84 -7.91
CA VAL A 6 -8.43 -2.09 -7.04
C VAL A 6 -7.29 -2.65 -7.88
N ASP A 7 -6.12 -2.09 -7.77
CA ASP A 7 -4.96 -2.45 -8.60
C ASP A 7 -4.00 -3.41 -7.90
N ILE A 8 -3.91 -3.34 -6.56
CA ILE A 8 -3.04 -4.19 -5.74
C ILE A 8 -3.85 -4.68 -4.52
N VAL A 9 -3.84 -5.98 -4.26
CA VAL A 9 -4.40 -6.56 -3.03
C VAL A 9 -3.25 -7.06 -2.16
N GLN A 10 -3.26 -6.66 -0.89
CA GLN A 10 -2.26 -7.07 0.08
C GLN A 10 -2.89 -7.92 1.18
N LEU A 11 -2.34 -9.13 1.42
CA LEU A 11 -2.61 -9.87 2.64
C LEU A 11 -1.71 -9.36 3.77
N ARG A 12 -2.32 -9.06 4.92
CA ARG A 12 -1.61 -8.65 6.12
C ARG A 12 -2.28 -9.17 7.38
N ASP A 13 -1.75 -10.25 7.89
CA ASP A 13 -2.02 -10.75 9.25
C ASP A 13 -0.68 -11.12 9.91
N LYS A 14 -0.34 -10.46 11.02
CA LYS A 14 0.95 -10.69 11.70
C LYS A 14 0.93 -11.91 12.65
N GLY A 15 -0.24 -12.48 12.88
CA GLY A 15 -0.43 -13.65 13.74
C GLY A 15 -0.58 -14.97 12.98
N MET A 16 -0.66 -14.91 11.65
CA MET A 16 -0.88 -16.08 10.82
C MET A 16 0.39 -16.90 10.63
N GLU A 17 0.29 -18.22 10.74
CA GLU A 17 1.39 -19.12 10.42
C GLU A 17 1.62 -19.17 8.90
N ALA A 18 2.86 -19.42 8.48
CA ALA A 18 3.25 -19.34 7.07
C ALA A 18 2.43 -20.27 6.15
N ALA A 19 2.06 -21.47 6.59
CA ALA A 19 1.26 -22.40 5.79
C ALA A 19 -0.15 -21.84 5.55
N GLU A 20 -0.80 -21.32 6.58
CA GLU A 20 -2.11 -20.68 6.49
C GLU A 20 -2.07 -19.42 5.62
N GLU A 21 -1.01 -18.61 5.78
CA GLU A 21 -0.80 -17.42 4.95
C GLU A 21 -0.69 -17.77 3.47
N LEU A 22 0.04 -18.84 3.13
CA LEU A 22 0.17 -19.33 1.76
C LEU A 22 -1.15 -19.84 1.19
N ASP A 23 -1.99 -20.51 1.97
CA ASP A 23 -3.31 -20.96 1.53
C ASP A 23 -4.21 -19.76 1.17
N HIS A 24 -4.22 -18.72 1.98
CA HIS A 24 -4.95 -17.48 1.68
C HIS A 24 -4.37 -16.73 0.47
N LEU A 25 -3.04 -16.67 0.36
CA LEU A 25 -2.36 -16.04 -0.77
C LEU A 25 -2.66 -16.77 -2.10
N ALA A 26 -2.80 -18.10 -2.10
CA ALA A 26 -3.18 -18.85 -3.29
C ALA A 26 -4.56 -18.41 -3.83
N VAL A 27 -5.54 -18.19 -2.95
CA VAL A 27 -6.87 -17.69 -3.32
C VAL A 27 -6.79 -16.27 -3.89
N LEU A 28 -5.99 -15.40 -3.26
CA LEU A 28 -5.81 -14.03 -3.73
C LEU A 28 -5.03 -13.98 -5.05
N ALA A 29 -4.02 -14.82 -5.24
CA ALA A 29 -3.25 -14.93 -6.47
C ALA A 29 -4.14 -15.29 -7.66
N ASP A 30 -5.00 -16.29 -7.51
CA ASP A 30 -5.99 -16.67 -8.52
C ASP A 30 -6.94 -15.51 -8.87
N ALA A 31 -7.40 -14.79 -7.86
CA ALA A 31 -8.27 -13.63 -8.06
C ALA A 31 -7.53 -12.50 -8.79
N CYS A 32 -6.29 -12.19 -8.38
CA CYS A 32 -5.45 -11.19 -9.04
C CYS A 32 -5.18 -11.55 -10.51
N ALA A 33 -4.80 -12.80 -10.77
CA ALA A 33 -4.53 -13.28 -12.13
C ALA A 33 -5.75 -13.13 -13.06
N ARG A 34 -6.95 -13.49 -12.59
CA ARG A 34 -8.19 -13.34 -13.38
C ARG A 34 -8.52 -11.89 -13.74
N HIS A 35 -8.06 -10.93 -12.97
CA HIS A 35 -8.35 -9.51 -13.17
C HIS A 35 -7.15 -8.71 -13.67
N GLY A 36 -5.98 -9.32 -13.90
CA GLY A 36 -4.75 -8.62 -14.28
C GLY A 36 -4.30 -7.63 -13.21
N LYS A 37 -4.38 -8.04 -11.92
CA LYS A 37 -4.05 -7.20 -10.75
C LYS A 37 -2.87 -7.81 -9.98
N LEU A 38 -2.22 -7.00 -9.13
CA LEU A 38 -1.02 -7.41 -8.40
C LEU A 38 -1.36 -7.97 -7.02
N LEU A 39 -0.65 -9.05 -6.66
CA LEU A 39 -0.65 -9.64 -5.33
C LEU A 39 0.49 -9.07 -4.49
N ALA A 40 0.19 -8.55 -3.31
CA ALA A 40 1.17 -8.06 -2.36
C ALA A 40 1.18 -8.88 -1.06
N VAL A 41 2.39 -9.15 -0.57
CA VAL A 41 2.65 -9.76 0.75
C VAL A 41 3.24 -8.72 1.69
N ASN A 42 2.86 -8.80 2.97
CA ASN A 42 3.34 -7.89 4.00
C ASN A 42 4.51 -8.51 4.78
N ASP A 43 5.61 -7.78 4.98
CA ASP A 43 6.76 -8.05 5.84
C ASP A 43 7.61 -9.29 5.46
N ARG A 44 7.03 -10.38 4.99
CA ARG A 44 7.64 -11.71 4.85
C ARG A 44 8.16 -11.96 3.44
N ALA A 45 9.47 -11.72 3.21
CA ALA A 45 10.10 -11.98 1.91
C ALA A 45 10.11 -13.46 1.51
N ASP A 46 10.24 -14.38 2.48
CA ASP A 46 10.16 -15.82 2.28
C ASP A 46 8.76 -16.25 1.81
N VAL A 47 7.71 -15.72 2.41
CA VAL A 47 6.32 -15.97 2.01
C VAL A 47 6.03 -15.35 0.64
N ALA A 48 6.50 -14.13 0.39
CA ALA A 48 6.37 -13.48 -0.92
C ALA A 48 7.02 -14.32 -2.02
N HIS A 49 8.22 -14.86 -1.77
CA HIS A 49 8.91 -15.76 -2.69
C HIS A 49 8.11 -17.05 -2.94
N ALA A 50 7.65 -17.71 -1.87
CA ALA A 50 6.90 -18.96 -1.96
C ALA A 50 5.54 -18.78 -2.69
N ALA A 51 4.85 -17.67 -2.43
CA ALA A 51 3.58 -17.32 -3.07
C ALA A 51 3.74 -16.78 -4.50
N ARG A 52 4.96 -16.51 -4.97
CA ARG A 52 5.25 -15.81 -6.23
C ARG A 52 4.50 -14.48 -6.31
N ALA A 53 4.51 -13.72 -5.21
CA ALA A 53 3.85 -12.42 -5.15
C ALA A 53 4.56 -11.40 -6.05
N ASP A 54 3.77 -10.48 -6.60
CA ASP A 54 4.28 -9.38 -7.43
C ASP A 54 4.93 -8.28 -6.59
N VAL A 55 4.52 -8.17 -5.33
CA VAL A 55 4.86 -7.05 -4.44
C VAL A 55 5.19 -7.56 -3.04
N LEU A 56 6.26 -7.05 -2.44
CA LEU A 56 6.54 -7.13 -1.00
C LEU A 56 6.45 -5.75 -0.37
N HIS A 57 5.71 -5.58 0.70
CA HIS A 57 5.64 -4.32 1.45
C HIS A 57 6.32 -4.44 2.81
N LEU A 58 7.31 -3.58 3.08
CA LEU A 58 8.15 -3.60 4.29
C LEU A 58 7.90 -2.36 5.15
N GLY A 59 7.75 -2.57 6.45
CA GLY A 59 7.79 -1.52 7.46
C GLY A 59 9.23 -1.16 7.88
N GLN A 60 9.40 -0.15 8.74
CA GLN A 60 10.72 0.35 9.14
C GLN A 60 11.54 -0.68 9.96
N GLY A 61 10.86 -1.55 10.72
CA GLY A 61 11.50 -2.57 11.55
C GLY A 61 11.54 -3.97 10.92
N ASP A 62 11.09 -4.11 9.68
CA ASP A 62 11.08 -5.40 8.98
C ASP A 62 12.42 -5.67 8.28
N LEU A 63 12.48 -6.70 7.44
CA LEU A 63 13.71 -7.08 6.74
C LEU A 63 14.30 -5.90 5.94
N PRO A 64 15.61 -5.62 6.05
CA PRO A 64 16.24 -4.58 5.24
C PRO A 64 16.08 -4.83 3.74
N VAL A 65 15.86 -3.76 2.97
CA VAL A 65 15.62 -3.84 1.51
C VAL A 65 16.70 -4.63 0.76
N PRO A 66 18.02 -4.47 1.03
CA PRO A 66 19.03 -5.29 0.35
C PRO A 66 18.90 -6.80 0.64
N ALA A 67 18.49 -7.18 1.85
CA ALA A 67 18.25 -8.58 2.21
C ALA A 67 16.99 -9.14 1.54
N ALA A 68 15.92 -8.33 1.43
CA ALA A 68 14.72 -8.70 0.69
C ALA A 68 15.03 -8.89 -0.81
N ARG A 69 15.83 -8.00 -1.40
CA ARG A 69 16.31 -8.13 -2.80
C ARG A 69 17.12 -9.40 -3.03
N ALA A 70 17.98 -9.78 -2.08
CA ALA A 70 18.75 -11.01 -2.17
C ALA A 70 17.88 -12.28 -2.22
N ILE A 71 16.66 -12.23 -1.64
CA ILE A 71 15.69 -13.35 -1.68
C ILE A 71 14.82 -13.29 -2.94
N LEU A 72 14.34 -12.08 -3.31
CA LEU A 72 13.28 -11.89 -4.31
C LEU A 72 13.81 -11.54 -5.70
N GLY A 73 15.06 -11.09 -5.82
CA GLY A 73 15.59 -10.55 -7.08
C GLY A 73 15.03 -9.15 -7.40
N GLU A 74 15.10 -8.77 -8.67
CA GLU A 74 14.72 -7.42 -9.14
C GLU A 74 13.28 -7.35 -9.68
N ASP A 75 12.65 -8.48 -9.98
CA ASP A 75 11.33 -8.53 -10.64
C ASP A 75 10.17 -8.23 -9.68
N VAL A 76 10.33 -8.53 -8.38
CA VAL A 76 9.32 -8.27 -7.35
C VAL A 76 9.40 -6.82 -6.89
N LEU A 77 8.29 -6.08 -6.93
CA LEU A 77 8.24 -4.70 -6.45
C LEU A 77 8.38 -4.65 -4.92
N ILE A 78 9.27 -3.81 -4.41
CA ILE A 78 9.44 -3.60 -2.96
C ILE A 78 8.94 -2.23 -2.56
N GLY A 79 7.95 -2.22 -1.66
CA GLY A 79 7.39 -1.02 -1.04
C GLY A 79 7.91 -0.78 0.38
N ARG A 80 7.96 0.49 0.80
CA ARG A 80 8.34 0.92 2.16
C ARG A 80 7.25 1.73 2.84
N SER A 81 6.94 1.43 4.09
CA SER A 81 6.14 2.33 4.94
C SER A 81 6.98 3.51 5.43
N THR A 82 6.44 4.72 5.41
CA THR A 82 7.06 5.91 6.00
C THR A 82 6.08 6.68 6.89
N HIS A 83 6.59 7.22 8.02
CA HIS A 83 5.78 7.84 9.07
C HIS A 83 6.33 9.20 9.51
N ALA A 84 7.44 9.65 8.90
CA ALA A 84 8.10 10.93 9.14
C ALA A 84 8.66 11.48 7.82
N GLU A 85 8.90 12.78 7.76
CA GLU A 85 9.48 13.47 6.60
C GLU A 85 10.84 12.87 6.20
N SER A 86 11.71 12.60 7.17
CA SER A 86 13.01 11.99 6.93
C SER A 86 12.92 10.58 6.34
N GLU A 87 11.92 9.80 6.76
CA GLU A 87 11.67 8.47 6.21
C GLU A 87 11.12 8.55 4.77
N ALA A 88 10.22 9.50 4.50
CA ALA A 88 9.68 9.73 3.16
C ALA A 88 10.78 10.19 2.18
N ALA A 89 11.60 11.17 2.60
CA ALA A 89 12.73 11.65 1.82
C ALA A 89 13.75 10.52 1.53
N ALA A 90 14.06 9.70 2.54
CA ALA A 90 14.96 8.55 2.37
C ALA A 90 14.36 7.52 1.41
N ALA A 91 13.09 7.14 1.59
CA ALA A 91 12.41 6.16 0.72
C ALA A 91 12.29 6.64 -0.73
N ALA A 92 12.17 7.95 -0.96
CA ALA A 92 12.11 8.53 -2.29
C ALA A 92 13.36 8.26 -3.14
N VAL A 93 14.52 8.05 -2.50
CA VAL A 93 15.81 7.84 -3.20
C VAL A 93 16.50 6.52 -2.85
N GLN A 94 15.95 5.72 -1.93
CA GLN A 94 16.58 4.48 -1.46
C GLN A 94 16.71 3.47 -2.61
N PRO A 95 17.92 2.95 -2.91
CA PRO A 95 18.09 1.89 -3.89
C PRO A 95 17.30 0.62 -3.52
N GLY A 96 16.72 -0.03 -4.52
CA GLY A 96 15.95 -1.27 -4.34
C GLY A 96 14.52 -1.07 -3.82
N VAL A 97 14.08 0.15 -3.55
CA VAL A 97 12.69 0.51 -3.26
C VAL A 97 11.99 0.95 -4.54
N ASP A 98 10.84 0.37 -4.86
CA ASP A 98 10.07 0.71 -6.06
C ASP A 98 8.95 1.70 -5.78
N TYR A 99 8.38 1.65 -4.58
CA TYR A 99 7.37 2.60 -4.12
C TYR A 99 7.40 2.76 -2.60
N PHE A 100 6.71 3.77 -2.08
CA PHE A 100 6.56 3.91 -0.64
C PHE A 100 5.15 4.38 -0.23
N CYS A 101 4.80 4.16 1.03
CA CYS A 101 3.56 4.62 1.61
C CYS A 101 3.82 5.67 2.69
N THR A 102 3.06 6.75 2.67
CA THR A 102 3.14 7.89 3.56
C THR A 102 1.89 7.96 4.46
N GLY A 103 2.08 7.99 5.77
CA GLY A 103 0.99 8.05 6.75
C GLY A 103 1.34 7.49 8.12
N PRO A 104 0.34 7.30 9.00
CA PRO A 104 -1.10 7.36 8.72
C PRO A 104 -1.65 8.79 8.61
N CYS A 105 -2.61 9.01 7.70
CA CYS A 105 -3.29 10.31 7.58
C CYS A 105 -4.17 10.60 8.79
N TRP A 106 -4.84 9.58 9.33
CA TRP A 106 -5.62 9.64 10.57
C TRP A 106 -5.30 8.45 11.48
N PRO A 107 -5.56 8.56 12.79
CA PRO A 107 -5.46 7.43 13.70
C PRO A 107 -6.30 6.25 13.18
N THR A 108 -5.74 5.03 13.23
CA THR A 108 -6.41 3.84 12.70
C THR A 108 -6.17 2.64 13.61
N PRO A 109 -7.19 1.81 13.88
CA PRO A 109 -7.03 0.59 14.65
C PRO A 109 -6.20 -0.50 13.94
N THR A 110 -5.98 -0.39 12.64
CA THR A 110 -5.13 -1.32 11.87
C THR A 110 -3.68 -1.37 12.37
N LYS A 111 -3.17 -0.25 12.90
CA LYS A 111 -1.86 -0.16 13.57
C LYS A 111 -2.02 0.68 14.84
N PRO A 112 -2.55 0.12 15.95
CA PRO A 112 -2.86 0.87 17.16
C PRO A 112 -1.60 1.48 17.80
N GLY A 113 -1.78 2.61 18.52
CA GLY A 113 -0.72 3.27 19.29
C GLY A 113 0.29 4.09 18.47
N ARG A 114 0.13 4.21 17.15
CA ARG A 114 0.98 5.09 16.34
C ARG A 114 0.40 6.50 16.27
N PRO A 115 1.21 7.55 16.51
CA PRO A 115 0.79 8.91 16.20
C PRO A 115 0.53 9.04 14.70
N ALA A 116 -0.47 9.84 14.32
CA ALA A 116 -0.77 10.15 12.94
C ALA A 116 -0.08 11.47 12.57
N PRO A 117 0.94 11.47 11.69
CA PRO A 117 1.53 12.70 11.17
C PRO A 117 0.55 13.52 10.32
N GLY A 118 -0.57 12.90 9.92
CA GLY A 118 -1.65 13.60 9.26
C GLY A 118 -1.35 13.97 7.80
N LEU A 119 -2.13 14.92 7.31
CA LEU A 119 -2.01 15.41 5.92
C LEU A 119 -0.75 16.26 5.70
N ASP A 120 -0.09 16.73 6.75
CA ASP A 120 1.16 17.50 6.61
C ASP A 120 2.27 16.63 6.02
N LEU A 121 2.36 15.36 6.44
CA LEU A 121 3.31 14.42 5.83
C LEU A 121 2.93 14.11 4.36
N VAL A 122 1.65 14.08 4.02
CA VAL A 122 1.19 13.93 2.62
C VAL A 122 1.63 15.13 1.77
N ARG A 123 1.43 16.35 2.26
CA ARG A 123 1.88 17.59 1.58
C ARG A 123 3.38 17.64 1.42
N TYR A 124 4.13 17.28 2.48
CA TYR A 124 5.58 17.17 2.41
C TYR A 124 6.02 16.19 1.32
N THR A 125 5.42 14.99 1.30
CA THR A 125 5.76 13.96 0.31
C THR A 125 5.45 14.42 -1.11
N ALA A 126 4.32 15.08 -1.34
CA ALA A 126 3.97 15.67 -2.63
C ALA A 126 4.99 16.73 -3.07
N ALA A 127 5.47 17.55 -2.13
CA ALA A 127 6.47 18.59 -2.40
C ALA A 127 7.89 18.06 -2.68
N LEU A 128 8.18 16.78 -2.40
CA LEU A 128 9.47 16.17 -2.77
C LEU A 128 9.68 16.10 -4.28
N GLY A 129 8.61 16.13 -5.10
CA GLY A 129 8.70 16.08 -6.55
C GLY A 129 9.40 14.80 -7.06
N THR A 130 9.26 13.70 -6.34
CA THR A 130 9.90 12.42 -6.69
C THR A 130 9.14 11.71 -7.81
N ASP A 131 9.87 11.12 -8.76
CA ASP A 131 9.31 10.23 -9.79
C ASP A 131 8.92 8.85 -9.23
N ARG A 132 9.40 8.50 -8.02
CA ARG A 132 9.05 7.23 -7.38
C ARG A 132 7.59 7.23 -6.98
N PRO A 133 6.79 6.21 -7.39
CA PRO A 133 5.41 6.10 -6.97
C PRO A 133 5.27 6.09 -5.45
N TRP A 134 4.29 6.83 -4.93
CA TRP A 134 3.97 6.81 -3.52
C TRP A 134 2.45 6.83 -3.29
N PHE A 135 2.05 6.35 -2.12
CA PHE A 135 0.65 6.18 -1.72
C PHE A 135 0.40 6.83 -0.37
N ALA A 136 -0.69 7.57 -0.24
CA ALA A 136 -1.19 7.98 1.07
C ALA A 136 -1.93 6.81 1.73
N ILE A 137 -1.75 6.63 3.05
CA ILE A 137 -2.33 5.52 3.80
C ILE A 137 -2.80 5.97 5.19
N GLY A 138 -3.79 5.25 5.72
CA GLY A 138 -4.20 5.31 7.14
C GLY A 138 -5.43 6.16 7.40
N GLY A 139 -6.55 5.47 7.68
CA GLY A 139 -7.83 6.10 8.01
C GLY A 139 -8.53 6.79 6.84
N ILE A 140 -8.15 6.46 5.60
CA ILE A 140 -8.74 7.03 4.39
C ILE A 140 -10.04 6.30 4.05
N ASP A 141 -11.08 7.06 3.74
CA ASP A 141 -12.39 6.61 3.28
C ASP A 141 -13.02 7.61 2.29
N LEU A 142 -14.25 7.35 1.82
CA LEU A 142 -14.95 8.22 0.89
C LEU A 142 -15.27 9.62 1.44
N ALA A 143 -15.41 9.77 2.76
CA ALA A 143 -15.74 11.04 3.38
C ALA A 143 -14.54 11.99 3.48
N ASN A 144 -13.31 11.44 3.52
CA ASN A 144 -12.10 12.24 3.70
C ASN A 144 -11.11 12.17 2.52
N LEU A 145 -11.43 11.39 1.49
CA LEU A 145 -10.54 11.20 0.32
C LEU A 145 -10.15 12.52 -0.35
N ASP A 146 -11.09 13.47 -0.51
CA ASP A 146 -10.79 14.74 -1.18
C ASP A 146 -9.70 15.53 -0.45
N GLN A 147 -9.68 15.50 0.88
CA GLN A 147 -8.64 16.15 1.67
C GLN A 147 -7.24 15.54 1.39
N VAL A 148 -7.19 14.23 1.10
CA VAL A 148 -5.95 13.52 0.76
C VAL A 148 -5.48 13.89 -0.65
N LEU A 149 -6.43 13.98 -1.59
CA LEU A 149 -6.16 14.41 -2.97
C LEU A 149 -5.72 15.88 -3.04
N ASP A 150 -6.39 16.76 -2.27
CA ASP A 150 -6.02 18.18 -2.13
C ASP A 150 -4.62 18.36 -1.49
N ALA A 151 -4.22 17.43 -0.61
CA ALA A 151 -2.87 17.40 -0.06
C ALA A 151 -1.79 16.92 -1.05
N GLY A 152 -2.18 16.54 -2.28
CA GLY A 152 -1.29 16.19 -3.38
C GLY A 152 -1.13 14.69 -3.65
N ALA A 153 -1.80 13.81 -2.91
CA ALA A 153 -1.77 12.39 -3.20
C ALA A 153 -2.51 12.06 -4.50
N ARG A 154 -1.98 11.08 -5.25
CA ARG A 154 -2.60 10.55 -6.48
C ARG A 154 -2.76 9.03 -6.44
N ARG A 155 -2.40 8.42 -5.32
CA ARG A 155 -2.56 6.99 -5.03
C ARG A 155 -2.87 6.82 -3.55
N VAL A 156 -3.74 5.88 -3.20
CA VAL A 156 -4.14 5.64 -1.82
C VAL A 156 -4.13 4.14 -1.48
N VAL A 157 -3.90 3.84 -0.21
CA VAL A 157 -4.11 2.51 0.35
C VAL A 157 -5.25 2.61 1.38
N VAL A 158 -6.26 1.80 1.18
CA VAL A 158 -7.44 1.73 2.06
C VAL A 158 -7.63 0.30 2.57
N VAL A 159 -8.18 0.16 3.77
CA VAL A 159 -8.52 -1.15 4.36
C VAL A 159 -10.00 -1.15 4.71
N ARG A 160 -10.38 -0.58 5.86
CA ARG A 160 -11.75 -0.65 6.38
C ARG A 160 -12.79 0.02 5.48
N ALA A 161 -12.41 1.03 4.74
CA ALA A 161 -13.28 1.64 3.73
C ALA A 161 -13.80 0.63 2.67
N LEU A 162 -13.12 -0.51 2.53
CA LEU A 162 -13.54 -1.62 1.67
C LEU A 162 -14.03 -2.82 2.47
N THR A 163 -13.27 -3.26 3.49
CA THR A 163 -13.57 -4.51 4.21
C THR A 163 -14.78 -4.42 5.13
N GLU A 164 -15.16 -3.21 5.56
CA GLU A 164 -16.32 -2.93 6.41
C GLU A 164 -17.47 -2.23 5.66
N ALA A 165 -17.34 -2.05 4.34
CA ALA A 165 -18.40 -1.45 3.53
C ALA A 165 -19.54 -2.45 3.28
N ASP A 166 -20.79 -1.96 3.28
CA ASP A 166 -21.97 -2.77 2.91
C ASP A 166 -21.85 -3.33 1.47
N ASP A 167 -21.29 -2.52 0.55
CA ASP A 167 -20.93 -2.93 -0.81
C ASP A 167 -19.45 -2.58 -1.08
N PRO A 168 -18.52 -3.51 -0.84
CA PRO A 168 -17.09 -3.29 -1.10
C PRO A 168 -16.77 -3.03 -2.57
N GLY A 169 -17.61 -3.53 -3.50
CA GLY A 169 -17.45 -3.28 -4.93
C GLY A 169 -17.76 -1.84 -5.30
N ALA A 170 -18.90 -1.33 -4.86
CA ALA A 170 -19.29 0.05 -5.09
C ALA A 170 -18.32 1.04 -4.44
N ALA A 171 -17.89 0.76 -3.20
CA ALA A 171 -16.91 1.59 -2.50
C ALA A 171 -15.56 1.63 -3.24
N ALA A 172 -15.08 0.48 -3.73
CA ALA A 172 -13.85 0.41 -4.51
C ALA A 172 -13.95 1.17 -5.83
N ALA A 173 -15.07 1.04 -6.55
CA ALA A 173 -15.30 1.73 -7.82
C ALA A 173 -15.28 3.26 -7.63
N GLU A 174 -15.95 3.76 -6.60
CA GLU A 174 -16.02 5.20 -6.33
C GLU A 174 -14.66 5.77 -5.88
N LEU A 175 -13.95 5.09 -4.99
CA LEU A 175 -12.59 5.47 -4.60
C LEU A 175 -11.65 5.51 -5.82
N ALA A 176 -11.67 4.45 -6.64
CA ALA A 176 -10.82 4.36 -7.82
C ALA A 176 -11.14 5.46 -8.86
N ARG A 177 -12.42 5.75 -9.08
CA ARG A 177 -12.86 6.82 -9.99
C ARG A 177 -12.30 8.18 -9.55
N ARG A 178 -12.51 8.57 -8.29
CA ARG A 178 -12.07 9.87 -7.76
C ARG A 178 -10.55 10.03 -7.76
N VAL A 179 -9.81 8.96 -7.41
CA VAL A 179 -8.34 8.96 -7.44
C VAL A 179 -7.82 9.15 -8.86
N ARG A 180 -8.40 8.47 -9.86
CA ARG A 180 -8.00 8.59 -11.27
C ARG A 180 -8.33 9.97 -11.83
N GLU A 181 -9.53 10.50 -11.57
CA GLU A 181 -9.89 11.86 -11.98
C GLU A 181 -8.92 12.91 -11.42
N ALA A 182 -8.52 12.78 -10.16
CA ALA A 182 -7.52 13.68 -9.57
C ALA A 182 -6.11 13.50 -10.17
N ALA A 183 -5.76 12.28 -10.60
CA ALA A 183 -4.47 12.04 -11.26
C ALA A 183 -4.43 12.60 -12.68
N ASP A 184 -5.54 12.53 -13.42
CA ASP A 184 -5.65 13.04 -14.79
C ASP A 184 -5.71 14.58 -14.84
N ALA A 185 -6.07 15.24 -13.73
CA ALA A 185 -6.16 16.69 -13.60
C ALA A 185 -4.84 17.37 -13.17
N ALA A 186 -3.79 16.61 -12.87
CA ALA A 186 -2.52 17.10 -12.33
C ALA A 186 -1.43 17.18 -13.40
#